data_91837689353bcb8a60058de082013fc4
#
_entry.id   91837689353bcb8a60058de082013fc4
#
_cell.length_a   1.000
_cell.length_b   1.000
_cell.length_c   1.000
_cell.angle_alpha   90.00
_cell.angle_beta   90.00
_cell.angle_gamma   90.00
#
_symmetry.space_group_name_H-M   'P 1'
#
loop_
_entity.id
_entity.type
_entity.pdbx_description
1 polymer ?
#
loop_
_entity_poly.entity_id
_entity_poly.type
_entity_poly.pdbx_seq_one_letter_code
_entity_poly.pdbx_strand_id
1 'polypeptide(L)'
;MVVIDYQNRKPIYEQIVEQFQMLIVKGILEPDSQMPSVRALATELSINPNTIQKAYAVLEQEGYIYPVKGRGNFVSGNQALVKQKKKIFF
;
A
#
# COMPACT_ATOMS: atom_id res chain seq x y z
N MET A 1 8.18 9.02 3.97
CA MET A 1 7.84 7.61 3.91
C MET A 1 7.77 7.09 2.48
N VAL A 2 6.98 7.73 1.65
CA VAL A 2 6.89 7.34 0.25
C VAL A 2 7.50 8.42 -0.60
N VAL A 3 8.43 8.03 -1.48
CA VAL A 3 9.12 8.99 -2.34
C VAL A 3 8.86 8.63 -3.78
N ILE A 4 8.38 9.58 -4.57
CA ILE A 4 8.04 9.34 -5.95
C ILE A 4 9.17 9.82 -6.86
N ASP A 5 9.57 8.95 -7.78
CA ASP A 5 10.59 9.29 -8.76
C ASP A 5 9.88 9.56 -10.08
N TYR A 6 9.72 10.82 -10.42
CA TYR A 6 9.00 11.19 -11.62
C TYR A 6 9.73 10.87 -12.90
N GLN A 7 11.02 10.56 -12.79
CA GLN A 7 11.78 10.22 -13.98
C GLN A 7 11.79 8.74 -14.26
N ASN A 8 11.23 7.95 -13.33
CA ASN A 8 11.17 6.52 -13.50
C ASN A 8 10.04 6.21 -14.47
N ARG A 9 10.22 5.20 -15.34
CA ARG A 9 9.19 4.84 -16.30
C ARG A 9 8.01 4.17 -15.63
N LYS A 10 8.20 3.66 -14.42
CA LYS A 10 7.13 2.97 -13.74
C LYS A 10 6.03 3.95 -13.37
N PRO A 11 4.78 3.62 -13.60
CA PRO A 11 3.68 4.52 -13.25
C PRO A 11 3.72 4.85 -11.76
N ILE A 12 3.24 6.03 -11.44
CA ILE A 12 3.28 6.49 -10.05
C ILE A 12 2.56 5.54 -9.12
N TYR A 13 1.39 5.02 -9.50
CA TYR A 13 0.66 4.16 -8.60
C TYR A 13 1.45 2.89 -8.30
N GLU A 14 2.22 2.38 -9.27
CA GLU A 14 3.01 1.19 -9.02
C GLU A 14 4.15 1.49 -8.05
N GLN A 15 4.72 2.68 -8.13
CA GLN A 15 5.78 3.06 -7.20
C GLN A 15 5.23 3.11 -5.79
N ILE A 16 4.01 3.62 -5.63
CA ILE A 16 3.37 3.70 -4.32
C ILE A 16 3.11 2.30 -3.79
N VAL A 17 2.59 1.41 -4.64
CA VAL A 17 2.32 0.04 -4.24
C VAL A 17 3.59 -0.62 -3.75
N GLU A 18 4.65 -0.54 -4.53
CA GLU A 18 5.89 -1.23 -4.18
C GLU A 18 6.51 -0.70 -2.90
N GLN A 19 6.45 0.59 -2.70
CA GLN A 19 7.03 1.15 -1.49
C GLN A 19 6.25 0.74 -0.25
N PHE A 20 4.92 0.70 -0.34
CA PHE A 20 4.14 0.26 0.80
C PHE A 20 4.34 -1.24 1.04
N GLN A 21 4.46 -2.04 -0.03
CA GLN A 21 4.72 -3.46 0.15
C GLN A 21 6.01 -3.65 0.92
N MET A 22 7.03 -2.89 0.57
CA MET A 22 8.29 -3.00 1.25
C MET A 22 8.21 -2.57 2.70
N LEU A 23 7.53 -1.47 2.98
CA LEU A 23 7.40 -0.99 4.35
C LEU A 23 6.65 -2.00 5.21
N ILE A 24 5.67 -2.65 4.66
CA ILE A 24 4.87 -3.62 5.38
C ILE A 24 5.66 -4.90 5.61
N VAL A 25 6.31 -5.39 4.58
CA VAL A 25 7.06 -6.63 4.69
C VAL A 25 8.22 -6.49 5.67
N LYS A 26 8.85 -5.34 5.69
CA LYS A 26 9.95 -5.12 6.60
C LYS A 26 9.52 -4.76 8.01
N GLY A 27 8.23 -4.62 8.24
CA GLY A 27 7.72 -4.32 9.55
C GLY A 27 7.83 -2.87 9.97
N ILE A 28 8.19 -1.99 9.03
CA ILE A 28 8.26 -0.57 9.33
C ILE A 28 6.85 -0.05 9.57
N LEU A 29 5.89 -0.54 8.76
CA LEU A 29 4.48 -0.30 9.04
C LEU A 29 3.99 -1.54 9.76
N GLU A 30 3.61 -1.38 11.01
CA GLU A 30 3.27 -2.53 11.83
C GLU A 30 1.91 -3.12 11.51
N PRO A 31 1.74 -4.40 11.76
CA PRO A 31 0.44 -5.04 11.54
C PRO A 31 -0.66 -4.32 12.29
N ASP A 32 -1.79 -4.19 11.65
CA ASP A 32 -2.99 -3.55 12.22
C ASP A 32 -2.85 -2.06 12.50
N SER A 33 -1.77 -1.46 12.04
CA SER A 33 -1.64 -0.01 12.16
C SER A 33 -2.40 0.62 11.00
N GLN A 34 -2.81 1.85 11.20
CA GLN A 34 -3.63 2.54 10.21
C GLN A 34 -2.80 3.12 9.09
N MET A 35 -3.25 2.94 7.87
CA MET A 35 -2.62 3.54 6.72
C MET A 35 -3.00 5.02 6.64
N PRO A 36 -2.16 5.86 6.04
CA PRO A 36 -2.56 7.25 5.81
C PRO A 36 -3.81 7.26 4.94
N SER A 37 -4.68 8.23 5.14
CA SER A 37 -5.86 8.31 4.31
C SER A 37 -5.47 8.68 2.89
N VAL A 38 -6.31 8.31 1.94
CA VAL A 38 -6.05 8.64 0.54
C VAL A 38 -5.86 10.15 0.38
N ARG A 39 -6.73 10.93 1.01
CA ARG A 39 -6.64 12.36 0.88
C ARG A 39 -5.37 12.92 1.51
N ALA A 40 -4.99 12.44 2.67
CA ALA A 40 -3.80 12.94 3.33
C ALA A 40 -2.56 12.62 2.53
N LEU A 41 -2.48 11.40 2.01
CA LEU A 41 -1.31 11.01 1.23
C LEU A 41 -1.27 11.78 -0.10
N ALA A 42 -2.42 11.96 -0.72
CA ALA A 42 -2.49 12.72 -1.97
C ALA A 42 -1.98 14.15 -1.76
N THR A 43 -2.38 14.74 -0.64
CA THR A 43 -1.94 16.10 -0.34
C THR A 43 -0.45 16.14 -0.06
N GLU A 44 0.03 15.19 0.72
CA GLU A 44 1.43 15.15 1.08
C GLU A 44 2.32 14.98 -0.15
N LEU A 45 1.93 14.12 -1.08
CA LEU A 45 2.73 13.85 -2.26
C LEU A 45 2.38 14.75 -3.44
N SER A 46 1.37 15.59 -3.30
CA SER A 46 0.86 16.45 -4.36
C SER A 46 0.47 15.62 -5.59
N ILE A 47 -0.24 14.55 -5.34
CA ILE A 47 -0.64 13.63 -6.39
C ILE A 47 -2.16 13.50 -6.39
N ASN A 48 -2.73 13.22 -7.55
CA ASN A 48 -4.16 13.05 -7.69
C ASN A 48 -4.64 11.94 -6.76
N PRO A 49 -5.68 12.21 -5.97
CA PRO A 49 -6.22 11.18 -5.06
C PRO A 49 -6.61 9.89 -5.77
N ASN A 50 -7.02 9.98 -7.02
CA ASN A 50 -7.40 8.78 -7.76
C ASN A 50 -6.22 7.85 -7.95
N THR A 51 -5.03 8.40 -8.11
CA THR A 51 -3.81 7.61 -8.23
C THR A 51 -3.52 6.88 -6.92
N ILE A 52 -3.72 7.56 -5.80
CA ILE A 52 -3.51 6.96 -4.50
C ILE A 52 -4.54 5.86 -4.28
N GLN A 53 -5.79 6.12 -4.68
CA GLN A 53 -6.84 5.15 -4.50
C GLN A 53 -6.57 3.89 -5.32
N LYS A 54 -6.03 4.04 -6.51
CA LYS A 54 -5.70 2.90 -7.36
C LYS A 54 -4.61 2.07 -6.68
N ALA A 55 -3.61 2.73 -6.11
CA ALA A 55 -2.54 2.02 -5.42
C ALA A 55 -3.06 1.25 -4.22
N TYR A 56 -3.96 1.87 -3.45
CA TYR A 56 -4.52 1.22 -2.28
C TYR A 56 -5.40 0.03 -2.69
N ALA A 57 -6.11 0.15 -3.80
CA ALA A 57 -6.94 -0.94 -4.28
C ALA A 57 -6.07 -2.16 -4.62
N VAL A 58 -4.92 -1.93 -5.22
CA VAL A 58 -4.01 -3.01 -5.54
C VAL A 58 -3.47 -3.64 -4.25
N LEU A 59 -3.07 -2.82 -3.29
CA LEU A 59 -2.56 -3.32 -2.02
C LEU A 59 -3.63 -4.15 -1.30
N GLU A 60 -4.86 -3.71 -1.36
CA GLU A 60 -5.94 -4.42 -0.72
C GLU A 60 -6.18 -5.75 -1.43
N GLN A 61 -6.19 -5.74 -2.74
CA GLN A 61 -6.43 -6.94 -3.51
C GLN A 61 -5.35 -7.97 -3.25
N GLU A 62 -4.12 -7.53 -3.05
CA GLU A 62 -3.01 -8.43 -2.80
C GLU A 62 -2.86 -8.81 -1.33
N GLY A 63 -3.73 -8.31 -0.47
CA GLY A 63 -3.73 -8.72 0.92
C GLY A 63 -2.80 -7.97 1.85
N TYR A 64 -2.23 -6.86 1.39
CA TYR A 64 -1.33 -6.10 2.23
C TYR A 64 -2.05 -5.18 3.20
N ILE A 65 -3.25 -4.73 2.83
CA ILE A 65 -4.03 -3.87 3.69
C ILE A 65 -5.48 -4.31 3.66
N TYR A 66 -6.27 -3.89 4.63
CA TYR A 66 -7.69 -4.22 4.65
C TYR A 66 -8.50 -2.99 5.08
N PRO A 67 -9.68 -2.83 4.55
CA PRO A 67 -10.50 -1.67 4.89
C PRO A 67 -11.33 -1.92 6.13
N VAL A 68 -11.53 -0.89 6.93
CA VAL A 68 -12.44 -0.95 8.06
C VAL A 68 -13.43 0.18 7.85
N LYS A 69 -14.69 -0.16 7.69
CA LYS A 69 -15.69 0.82 7.38
C LYS A 69 -15.69 1.96 8.39
N GLY A 70 -15.65 3.15 7.89
CA GLY A 70 -15.67 4.34 8.73
C GLY A 70 -14.31 4.69 9.36
N ARG A 71 -13.30 3.85 9.17
CA ARG A 71 -12.02 4.11 9.81
C ARG A 71 -10.84 4.13 8.84
N GLY A 72 -11.03 3.69 7.63
CA GLY A 72 -9.96 3.71 6.63
C GLY A 72 -9.32 2.37 6.42
N ASN A 73 -8.07 2.36 5.98
CA ASN A 73 -7.36 1.12 5.69
C ASN A 73 -6.31 0.83 6.75
N PHE A 74 -6.09 -0.44 7.00
CA PHE A 74 -5.15 -0.88 8.02
C PHE A 74 -4.21 -1.92 7.44
N VAL A 75 -3.01 -2.03 7.99
CA VAL A 75 -2.02 -2.99 7.53
C VAL A 75 -2.41 -4.40 7.97
N SER A 76 -2.36 -5.34 7.06
CA SER A 76 -2.72 -6.73 7.37
C SER A 76 -1.63 -7.37 8.22
N GLY A 77 -2.03 -8.24 9.11
CA GLY A 77 -1.12 -8.81 10.03
C GLY A 77 -0.23 -9.90 9.50
N ASN A 78 -0.74 -10.73 8.64
CA ASN A 78 0.03 -11.85 8.13
C ASN A 78 0.22 -11.90 6.71
N GLN A 79 0.09 -10.78 6.10
CA GLN A 79 0.08 -10.77 4.68
C GLN A 79 1.29 -11.37 4.07
N ALA A 80 2.38 -11.20 4.70
CA ALA A 80 3.58 -11.66 4.08
C ALA A 80 3.54 -13.12 3.88
N LEU A 81 3.00 -13.81 4.79
CA LEU A 81 2.99 -15.17 4.67
C LEU A 81 2.11 -15.60 3.67
N VAL A 82 1.01 -15.06 3.70
CA VAL A 82 0.02 -15.43 2.80
C VAL A 82 0.44 -15.29 1.45
N LYS A 83 1.00 -14.22 1.17
CA LYS A 83 1.32 -13.97 -0.12
C LYS A 83 2.20 -14.90 -0.63
N GLN A 84 3.10 -15.22 0.02
CA GLN A 84 4.01 -16.00 -0.48
C GLN A 84 3.56 -17.26 -0.74
N LYS A 85 2.90 -17.64 0.03
CA LYS A 85 2.54 -18.86 -0.14
C LYS A 85 1.75 -19.05 -1.21
N LYS A 86 1.03 -18.35 -1.43
CA LYS A 86 0.24 -18.53 -2.38
C LYS A 86 0.82 -18.67 -3.56
N LYS A 87 1.62 -18.21 -3.74
CA LYS A 87 2.19 -18.23 -4.83
C LYS A 87 3.03 -19.27 -4.97
N ILE A 88 3.32 -19.71 -4.20
CA ILE A 88 4.21 -20.62 -4.33
C ILE A 88 3.73 -21.89 -4.42
N PHE A 89 3.03 -21.99 -4.18
CA PHE A 89 2.82 -23.00 -4.19
C PHE A 89 2.30 -23.56 -4.72
N PHE A 90 2.01 -23.40 -4.73
CA PHE A 90 1.77 -23.86 -5.15
C PHE A 90 1.79 -24.06 -5.52
#